data_66055eb14e5c3bfd46039da89b232804
#
_entry.id   66055eb14e5c3bfd46039da89b232804
#
_cell.length_a   1.000
_cell.length_b   1.000
_cell.length_c   1.000
_cell.angle_alpha   90.00
_cell.angle_beta   90.00
_cell.angle_gamma   90.00
#
_symmetry.space_group_name_H-M   'P 1'
#
loop_
_entity.id
_entity.type
_entity.pdbx_description
1 polymer ?
#
loop_
_entity_poly.entity_id
_entity_poly.type
_entity_poly.pdbx_seq_one_letter_code
_entity_poly.pdbx_strand_id
1 'polypeptide(L)'
;MTKAIGFIGLGVMGEPMCRNLATKSGAPVYGFDRADAPLERLAAVGVKRAASLADLAARCDVIFMALPSGSHVAAVCEADDGLLAHAQARHVIVDLGTSPVEFTRKLAARFEAKGARYADAPIARTRQAAEAGTLSVMVGGDAAVFETLRPLIATFASDITHCGGIGTGQVVKILNNMVLMQTVVALGEALETAKRAGLDGDMLFQTLSKGSADSFALRNHGMKAMLPESFPERSFSANYARKDMSYALDLAHSVGIKLQGAELADKILGEAIEAGHGDQYWPVIARVIASSRTSGA
;
A
#
# COMPACT_ATOMS: atom_id res chain seq x y z
N MET A 1 -12.16 -19.97 -17.54
CA MET A 1 -10.76 -19.55 -17.68
C MET A 1 -10.74 -18.05 -17.96
N THR A 2 -9.98 -17.27 -17.22
CA THR A 2 -9.77 -15.82 -17.45
C THR A 2 -9.12 -15.65 -18.83
N LYS A 3 -9.74 -14.88 -19.74
CA LYS A 3 -9.21 -14.73 -21.12
C LYS A 3 -7.89 -13.98 -21.14
N ALA A 4 -7.80 -12.86 -20.44
CA ALA A 4 -6.58 -12.08 -20.25
C ALA A 4 -6.69 -11.24 -18.98
N ILE A 5 -5.53 -10.78 -18.48
CA ILE A 5 -5.40 -9.99 -17.26
C ILE A 5 -4.81 -8.63 -17.61
N GLY A 6 -5.44 -7.56 -17.12
CA GLY A 6 -4.94 -6.19 -17.20
C GLY A 6 -4.18 -5.81 -15.93
N PHE A 7 -3.13 -5.01 -16.07
CA PHE A 7 -2.41 -4.45 -14.93
C PHE A 7 -2.10 -2.96 -15.18
N ILE A 8 -2.63 -2.10 -14.33
CA ILE A 8 -2.48 -0.64 -14.41
C ILE A 8 -1.61 -0.14 -13.27
N GLY A 9 -0.62 0.68 -13.59
CA GLY A 9 0.34 1.20 -12.62
C GLY A 9 1.51 0.25 -12.39
N LEU A 10 2.59 0.51 -13.11
CA LEU A 10 3.80 -0.33 -13.13
C LEU A 10 4.97 0.36 -12.40
N GLY A 11 4.64 1.05 -11.31
CA GLY A 11 5.60 1.67 -10.42
C GLY A 11 6.36 0.66 -9.55
N VAL A 12 6.94 1.15 -8.44
CA VAL A 12 7.83 0.40 -7.52
C VAL A 12 7.23 -0.95 -7.07
N MET A 13 5.93 -0.98 -6.80
CA MET A 13 5.24 -2.22 -6.36
C MET A 13 4.54 -2.92 -7.53
N GLY A 14 3.98 -2.17 -8.49
CA GLY A 14 3.20 -2.73 -9.58
C GLY A 14 4.03 -3.52 -10.59
N GLU A 15 5.23 -3.06 -10.95
CA GLU A 15 6.10 -3.76 -11.89
C GLU A 15 6.44 -5.19 -11.44
N PRO A 16 6.96 -5.43 -10.21
CA PRO A 16 7.25 -6.79 -9.76
C PRO A 16 5.99 -7.66 -9.61
N MET A 17 4.85 -7.11 -9.19
CA MET A 17 3.59 -7.87 -9.14
C MET A 17 3.12 -8.27 -10.54
N CYS A 18 3.15 -7.35 -11.51
CA CYS A 18 2.81 -7.62 -12.90
C CYS A 18 3.74 -8.68 -13.53
N ARG A 19 5.05 -8.63 -13.23
CA ARG A 19 6.03 -9.62 -13.63
C ARG A 19 5.69 -11.02 -13.11
N ASN A 20 5.45 -11.13 -11.81
CA ASN A 20 5.07 -12.39 -11.18
C ASN A 20 3.76 -12.96 -11.78
N LEU A 21 2.78 -12.08 -12.00
CA LEU A 21 1.51 -12.45 -12.62
C LEU A 21 1.71 -12.98 -14.05
N ALA A 22 2.51 -12.30 -14.87
CA ALA A 22 2.79 -12.68 -16.25
C ALA A 22 3.53 -14.04 -16.36
N THR A 23 4.46 -14.30 -15.43
CA THR A 23 5.28 -15.51 -15.46
C THR A 23 4.61 -16.73 -14.82
N LYS A 24 3.62 -16.55 -13.94
CA LYS A 24 3.07 -17.62 -13.11
C LYS A 24 1.59 -17.91 -13.34
N SER A 25 0.80 -16.96 -13.91
CA SER A 25 -0.65 -17.16 -14.06
C SER A 25 -1.05 -18.07 -15.21
N GLY A 26 -0.19 -18.24 -16.20
CA GLY A 26 -0.51 -18.96 -17.45
C GLY A 26 -1.49 -18.21 -18.37
N ALA A 27 -1.93 -16.99 -18.02
CA ALA A 27 -2.82 -16.16 -18.85
C ALA A 27 -2.04 -15.02 -19.52
N PRO A 28 -2.48 -14.53 -20.68
CA PRO A 28 -1.93 -13.32 -21.29
C PRO A 28 -2.10 -12.11 -20.35
N VAL A 29 -1.02 -11.33 -20.14
CA VAL A 29 -1.06 -10.10 -19.32
C VAL A 29 -0.84 -8.88 -20.19
N TYR A 30 -1.68 -7.87 -20.01
CA TYR A 30 -1.59 -6.55 -20.64
C TYR A 30 -1.28 -5.49 -19.59
N GLY A 31 -0.20 -4.75 -19.79
CA GLY A 31 0.23 -3.68 -18.92
C GLY A 31 -0.17 -2.30 -19.46
N PHE A 32 -0.53 -1.39 -18.57
CA PHE A 32 -0.76 0.02 -18.88
C PHE A 32 -0.11 0.90 -17.81
N ASP A 33 0.75 1.81 -18.23
CA ASP A 33 1.37 2.85 -17.39
C ASP A 33 1.61 4.12 -18.20
N ARG A 34 1.75 5.24 -17.52
CA ARG A 34 2.09 6.53 -18.15
C ARG A 34 3.55 6.59 -18.57
N ALA A 35 4.42 5.81 -17.93
CA ALA A 35 5.84 5.69 -18.24
C ALA A 35 6.09 4.48 -19.14
N ASP A 36 6.92 4.65 -20.18
CA ASP A 36 7.26 3.57 -21.12
C ASP A 36 8.26 2.57 -20.54
N ALA A 37 9.23 3.04 -19.75
CA ALA A 37 10.33 2.23 -19.26
C ALA A 37 9.92 0.93 -18.51
N PRO A 38 8.93 0.90 -17.59
CA PRO A 38 8.50 -0.36 -16.99
C PRO A 38 7.82 -1.31 -18.00
N LEU A 39 7.09 -0.77 -18.98
CA LEU A 39 6.47 -1.56 -20.05
C LEU A 39 7.52 -2.26 -20.91
N GLU A 40 8.61 -1.55 -21.27
CA GLU A 40 9.75 -2.11 -22.00
C GLU A 40 10.43 -3.24 -21.23
N ARG A 41 10.67 -3.07 -19.94
CA ARG A 41 11.24 -4.13 -19.08
C ARG A 41 10.34 -5.35 -18.95
N LEU A 42 9.02 -5.15 -18.88
CA LEU A 42 8.04 -6.21 -18.74
C LEU A 42 7.76 -6.96 -20.06
N ALA A 43 8.03 -6.35 -21.21
CA ALA A 43 7.93 -7.03 -22.51
C ALA A 43 8.83 -8.26 -22.58
N ALA A 44 9.99 -8.26 -21.92
CA ALA A 44 10.91 -9.38 -21.84
C ALA A 44 10.32 -10.63 -21.14
N VAL A 45 9.26 -10.46 -20.33
CA VAL A 45 8.54 -11.55 -19.67
C VAL A 45 7.13 -11.79 -20.25
N GLY A 46 6.88 -11.26 -21.45
CA GLY A 46 5.65 -11.53 -22.21
C GLY A 46 4.47 -10.60 -21.87
N VAL A 47 4.65 -9.57 -21.08
CA VAL A 47 3.60 -8.54 -20.87
C VAL A 47 3.42 -7.73 -22.14
N LYS A 48 2.18 -7.65 -22.62
CA LYS A 48 1.80 -6.85 -23.79
C LYS A 48 1.38 -5.45 -23.37
N ARG A 49 1.76 -4.45 -24.13
CA ARG A 49 1.32 -3.07 -23.89
C ARG A 49 -0.14 -2.90 -24.34
N ALA A 50 -0.98 -2.36 -23.47
CA ALA A 50 -2.29 -1.84 -23.86
C ALA A 50 -2.13 -0.39 -24.37
N ALA A 51 -2.82 -0.07 -25.46
CA ALA A 51 -2.74 1.25 -26.09
C ALA A 51 -3.52 2.32 -25.29
N SER A 52 -4.58 1.91 -24.59
CA SER A 52 -5.45 2.77 -23.78
C SER A 52 -6.16 1.96 -22.71
N LEU A 53 -6.89 2.63 -21.79
CA LEU A 53 -7.79 1.96 -20.83
C LEU A 53 -8.92 1.24 -21.55
N ALA A 54 -9.44 1.80 -22.66
CA ALA A 54 -10.43 1.16 -23.51
C ALA A 54 -9.90 -0.16 -24.15
N ASP A 55 -8.67 -0.13 -24.71
CA ASP A 55 -8.02 -1.32 -25.27
C ASP A 55 -7.80 -2.39 -24.20
N LEU A 56 -7.35 -2.00 -22.99
CA LEU A 56 -7.16 -2.90 -21.87
C LEU A 56 -8.49 -3.53 -21.42
N ALA A 57 -9.55 -2.74 -21.25
CA ALA A 57 -10.88 -3.23 -20.89
C ALA A 57 -11.49 -4.13 -21.98
N ALA A 58 -11.24 -3.86 -23.26
CA ALA A 58 -11.72 -4.71 -24.36
C ALA A 58 -11.11 -6.11 -24.34
N ARG A 59 -9.85 -6.25 -23.87
CA ARG A 59 -9.08 -7.51 -23.90
C ARG A 59 -9.14 -8.32 -22.61
N CYS A 60 -9.29 -7.66 -21.47
CA CYS A 60 -9.07 -8.25 -20.14
C CYS A 60 -10.37 -8.46 -19.39
N ASP A 61 -10.49 -9.57 -18.66
CA ASP A 61 -11.63 -9.83 -17.76
C ASP A 61 -11.30 -9.41 -16.32
N VAL A 62 -10.06 -9.59 -15.86
CA VAL A 62 -9.59 -9.12 -14.54
C VAL A 62 -8.60 -7.99 -14.74
N ILE A 63 -8.81 -6.87 -14.06
CA ILE A 63 -7.97 -5.68 -14.18
C ILE A 63 -7.48 -5.27 -12.80
N PHE A 64 -6.18 -5.44 -12.54
CA PHE A 64 -5.50 -4.99 -11.34
C PHE A 64 -5.02 -3.55 -11.49
N MET A 65 -5.16 -2.77 -10.43
CA MET A 65 -4.66 -1.39 -10.34
C MET A 65 -3.71 -1.27 -9.15
N ALA A 66 -2.45 -0.86 -9.38
CA ALA A 66 -1.46 -0.59 -8.34
C ALA A 66 -1.09 0.91 -8.38
N LEU A 67 -1.99 1.74 -7.87
CA LEU A 67 -1.93 3.19 -7.99
C LEU A 67 -1.60 3.86 -6.64
N PRO A 68 -1.01 5.08 -6.65
CA PRO A 68 -0.50 5.72 -5.44
C PRO A 68 -1.56 6.12 -4.40
N SER A 69 -2.79 6.42 -4.81
CA SER A 69 -3.85 6.92 -3.91
C SER A 69 -5.24 6.77 -4.53
N GLY A 70 -6.28 6.96 -3.72
CA GLY A 70 -7.66 7.00 -4.19
C GLY A 70 -7.92 8.04 -5.29
N SER A 71 -7.23 9.19 -5.28
CA SER A 71 -7.33 10.18 -6.36
C SER A 71 -6.79 9.70 -7.70
N HIS A 72 -5.72 8.90 -7.69
CA HIS A 72 -5.21 8.26 -8.91
C HIS A 72 -6.14 7.16 -9.39
N VAL A 73 -6.76 6.40 -8.47
CA VAL A 73 -7.80 5.42 -8.82
C VAL A 73 -9.01 6.13 -9.44
N ALA A 74 -9.45 7.25 -8.84
CA ALA A 74 -10.53 8.08 -9.42
C ALA A 74 -10.17 8.54 -10.84
N ALA A 75 -8.98 9.08 -11.06
CA ALA A 75 -8.53 9.55 -12.38
C ALA A 75 -8.52 8.43 -13.45
N VAL A 76 -8.18 7.19 -13.08
CA VAL A 76 -8.18 6.05 -13.99
C VAL A 76 -9.59 5.50 -14.21
N CYS A 77 -10.43 5.50 -13.18
CA CYS A 77 -11.76 4.89 -13.27
C CYS A 77 -12.83 5.84 -13.76
N GLU A 78 -12.81 7.13 -13.36
CA GLU A 78 -13.92 8.07 -13.47
C GLU A 78 -13.75 9.10 -14.59
N ALA A 79 -12.60 9.15 -15.27
CA ALA A 79 -12.41 9.99 -16.46
C ALA A 79 -13.42 9.61 -17.57
N ASP A 80 -13.66 10.51 -18.51
CA ASP A 80 -14.61 10.30 -19.63
C ASP A 80 -14.29 9.01 -20.42
N ASP A 81 -12.99 8.70 -20.61
CA ASP A 81 -12.49 7.46 -21.22
C ASP A 81 -11.86 6.52 -20.17
N GLY A 82 -12.34 6.58 -18.92
CA GLY A 82 -11.88 5.75 -17.81
C GLY A 82 -12.49 4.35 -17.80
N LEU A 83 -12.05 3.50 -16.87
CA LEU A 83 -12.52 2.12 -16.80
C LEU A 83 -14.03 1.99 -16.62
N LEU A 84 -14.69 2.93 -15.93
CA LEU A 84 -16.15 2.94 -15.76
C LEU A 84 -16.90 3.11 -17.08
N ALA A 85 -16.36 3.88 -18.03
CA ALA A 85 -16.96 4.04 -19.35
C ALA A 85 -16.99 2.73 -20.15
N HIS A 86 -16.01 1.85 -19.90
CA HIS A 86 -15.83 0.59 -20.61
C HIS A 86 -16.23 -0.64 -19.77
N ALA A 87 -16.79 -0.44 -18.58
CA ALA A 87 -17.15 -1.52 -17.67
C ALA A 87 -18.26 -2.42 -18.26
N GLN A 88 -18.08 -3.74 -18.14
CA GLN A 88 -19.00 -4.77 -18.60
C GLN A 88 -19.12 -5.88 -17.56
N ALA A 89 -20.18 -6.69 -17.63
CA ALA A 89 -20.48 -7.77 -16.67
C ALA A 89 -19.37 -8.83 -16.49
N ARG A 90 -18.48 -8.97 -17.48
CA ARG A 90 -17.34 -9.90 -17.39
C ARG A 90 -16.19 -9.36 -16.52
N HIS A 91 -16.15 -8.05 -16.28
CA HIS A 91 -15.01 -7.43 -15.62
C HIS A 91 -15.01 -7.65 -14.11
N VAL A 92 -13.82 -7.91 -13.58
CA VAL A 92 -13.48 -7.82 -12.16
C VAL A 92 -12.36 -6.80 -12.02
N ILE A 93 -12.66 -5.68 -11.38
CA ILE A 93 -11.70 -4.59 -11.13
C ILE A 93 -11.13 -4.76 -9.73
N VAL A 94 -9.80 -4.69 -9.59
CA VAL A 94 -9.10 -4.97 -8.34
C VAL A 94 -8.17 -3.82 -7.98
N ASP A 95 -8.44 -3.12 -6.86
CA ASP A 95 -7.57 -2.06 -6.34
C ASP A 95 -6.55 -2.65 -5.35
N LEU A 96 -5.28 -2.69 -5.76
CA LEU A 96 -4.14 -3.11 -4.93
C LEU A 96 -3.54 -1.95 -4.11
N GLY A 97 -3.99 -0.72 -4.37
CA GLY A 97 -3.55 0.48 -3.67
C GLY A 97 -4.23 0.66 -2.31
N THR A 98 -3.77 1.66 -1.56
CA THR A 98 -4.46 2.12 -0.36
C THR A 98 -5.35 3.31 -0.73
N SER A 99 -6.66 3.13 -0.56
CA SER A 99 -7.71 4.10 -0.90
C SER A 99 -8.65 4.33 0.29
N PRO A 100 -9.30 5.51 0.43
CA PRO A 100 -10.31 5.73 1.46
C PRO A 100 -11.46 4.71 1.34
N VAL A 101 -11.93 4.21 2.48
CA VAL A 101 -12.97 3.15 2.53
C VAL A 101 -14.27 3.59 1.87
N GLU A 102 -14.71 4.81 2.16
CA GLU A 102 -15.95 5.34 1.59
C GLU A 102 -15.86 5.54 0.07
N PHE A 103 -14.72 6.05 -0.42
CA PHE A 103 -14.44 6.15 -1.85
C PHE A 103 -14.48 4.77 -2.52
N THR A 104 -13.82 3.78 -1.93
CA THR A 104 -13.80 2.39 -2.43
C THR A 104 -15.21 1.82 -2.56
N ARG A 105 -16.06 2.00 -1.55
CA ARG A 105 -17.46 1.53 -1.57
C ARG A 105 -18.30 2.24 -2.64
N LYS A 106 -18.16 3.56 -2.75
CA LYS A 106 -18.85 4.34 -3.79
C LYS A 106 -18.43 3.93 -5.20
N LEU A 107 -17.13 3.74 -5.41
CA LEU A 107 -16.61 3.33 -6.71
C LEU A 107 -17.08 1.91 -7.07
N ALA A 108 -17.04 0.97 -6.13
CA ALA A 108 -17.55 -0.40 -6.32
C ALA A 108 -19.01 -0.41 -6.74
N ALA A 109 -19.87 0.34 -6.06
CA ALA A 109 -21.30 0.44 -6.42
C ALA A 109 -21.53 0.97 -7.85
N ARG A 110 -20.65 1.86 -8.34
CA ARG A 110 -20.72 2.36 -9.73
C ARG A 110 -20.33 1.29 -10.75
N PHE A 111 -19.34 0.45 -10.43
CA PHE A 111 -19.00 -0.72 -11.28
C PHE A 111 -20.11 -1.76 -11.27
N GLU A 112 -20.70 -2.04 -10.11
CA GLU A 112 -21.84 -2.96 -9.96
C GLU A 112 -23.07 -2.48 -10.74
N ALA A 113 -23.35 -1.18 -10.78
CA ALA A 113 -24.40 -0.60 -11.60
C ALA A 113 -24.19 -0.82 -13.12
N LYS A 114 -22.96 -1.10 -13.56
CA LYS A 114 -22.60 -1.52 -14.93
C LYS A 114 -22.56 -3.05 -15.09
N GLY A 115 -22.92 -3.80 -14.03
CA GLY A 115 -22.82 -5.25 -13.99
C GLY A 115 -21.41 -5.81 -13.74
N ALA A 116 -20.38 -4.95 -13.65
CA ALA A 116 -19.01 -5.35 -13.34
C ALA A 116 -18.84 -5.62 -11.83
N ARG A 117 -17.81 -6.36 -11.47
CA ARG A 117 -17.48 -6.65 -10.07
C ARG A 117 -16.24 -5.84 -9.65
N TYR A 118 -16.15 -5.54 -8.37
CA TYR A 118 -15.03 -4.83 -7.77
C TYR A 118 -14.51 -5.58 -6.54
N ALA A 119 -13.20 -5.47 -6.29
CA ALA A 119 -12.58 -5.89 -5.05
C ALA A 119 -11.49 -4.88 -4.65
N ASP A 120 -11.40 -4.56 -3.38
CA ASP A 120 -10.24 -3.92 -2.79
C ASP A 120 -9.29 -4.99 -2.27
N ALA A 121 -8.03 -4.92 -2.66
CA ALA A 121 -7.02 -5.93 -2.33
C ALA A 121 -5.67 -5.29 -1.98
N PRO A 122 -5.65 -4.31 -1.06
CA PRO A 122 -4.42 -3.60 -0.72
C PRO A 122 -3.35 -4.55 -0.20
N ILE A 123 -2.11 -4.17 -0.51
CA ILE A 123 -0.92 -4.97 -0.23
C ILE A 123 -0.17 -4.48 1.00
N ALA A 124 0.51 -5.39 1.68
CA ALA A 124 1.48 -5.10 2.73
C ALA A 124 2.82 -5.80 2.45
N ARG A 125 3.85 -5.42 3.19
CA ARG A 125 5.26 -5.78 3.08
C ARG A 125 6.03 -4.87 2.11
N THR A 126 7.29 -5.25 1.83
CA THR A 126 8.28 -4.42 1.14
C THR A 126 8.32 -4.68 -0.38
N ARG A 127 9.05 -3.83 -1.12
CA ARG A 127 9.37 -4.06 -2.53
C ARG A 127 10.03 -5.42 -2.74
N GLN A 128 10.97 -5.81 -1.87
CA GLN A 128 11.64 -7.12 -1.94
C GLN A 128 10.63 -8.27 -1.85
N ALA A 129 9.60 -8.16 -1.02
CA ALA A 129 8.52 -9.14 -0.95
C ALA A 129 7.69 -9.17 -2.24
N ALA A 130 7.47 -8.02 -2.89
CA ALA A 130 6.79 -7.97 -4.19
C ALA A 130 7.62 -8.68 -5.27
N GLU A 131 8.93 -8.46 -5.30
CA GLU A 131 9.86 -9.14 -6.22
C GLU A 131 9.89 -10.66 -5.99
N ALA A 132 9.92 -11.09 -4.71
CA ALA A 132 9.90 -12.50 -4.33
C ALA A 132 8.54 -13.19 -4.49
N GLY A 133 7.46 -12.44 -4.69
CA GLY A 133 6.09 -12.98 -4.73
C GLY A 133 5.56 -13.39 -3.37
N THR A 134 5.98 -12.73 -2.30
CA THR A 134 5.64 -13.03 -0.90
C THR A 134 4.93 -11.88 -0.19
N LEU A 135 4.12 -11.11 -0.92
CA LEU A 135 3.30 -10.06 -0.31
C LEU A 135 2.23 -10.64 0.63
N SER A 136 1.68 -9.78 1.48
CA SER A 136 0.44 -10.03 2.20
C SER A 136 -0.65 -9.16 1.58
N VAL A 137 -1.81 -9.75 1.26
CA VAL A 137 -2.93 -9.09 0.58
C VAL A 137 -4.20 -9.26 1.38
N MET A 138 -4.88 -8.16 1.67
CA MET A 138 -6.15 -8.11 2.40
C MET A 138 -7.27 -7.85 1.39
N VAL A 139 -8.11 -8.85 1.12
CA VAL A 139 -9.13 -8.75 0.07
C VAL A 139 -10.49 -8.46 0.68
N GLY A 140 -11.09 -7.33 0.28
CA GLY A 140 -12.48 -7.00 0.51
C GLY A 140 -13.28 -7.19 -0.77
N GLY A 141 -14.42 -7.89 -0.68
CA GLY A 141 -15.27 -8.19 -1.81
C GLY A 141 -16.16 -9.40 -1.58
N ASP A 142 -16.99 -9.71 -2.57
CA ASP A 142 -17.81 -10.94 -2.57
C ASP A 142 -16.93 -12.20 -2.51
N ALA A 143 -17.38 -13.24 -1.80
CA ALA A 143 -16.64 -14.48 -1.63
C ALA A 143 -16.35 -15.19 -2.97
N ALA A 144 -17.26 -15.14 -3.93
CA ALA A 144 -17.06 -15.73 -5.26
C ALA A 144 -16.02 -14.95 -6.08
N VAL A 145 -15.97 -13.62 -5.89
CA VAL A 145 -14.91 -12.77 -6.46
C VAL A 145 -13.57 -13.11 -5.83
N PHE A 146 -13.51 -13.24 -4.50
CA PHE A 146 -12.30 -13.65 -3.78
C PHE A 146 -11.74 -14.97 -4.32
N GLU A 147 -12.57 -16.02 -4.46
CA GLU A 147 -12.11 -17.31 -4.97
C GLU A 147 -11.61 -17.24 -6.43
N THR A 148 -12.19 -16.34 -7.22
CA THR A 148 -11.71 -16.08 -8.59
C THR A 148 -10.34 -15.40 -8.60
N LEU A 149 -10.11 -14.47 -7.69
CA LEU A 149 -8.87 -13.68 -7.59
C LEU A 149 -7.73 -14.40 -6.87
N ARG A 150 -8.04 -15.27 -5.91
CA ARG A 150 -7.07 -15.94 -5.05
C ARG A 150 -5.92 -16.61 -5.82
N PRO A 151 -6.16 -17.42 -6.88
CA PRO A 151 -5.07 -18.04 -7.64
C PRO A 151 -4.21 -17.01 -8.40
N LEU A 152 -4.77 -15.87 -8.82
CA LEU A 152 -4.03 -14.81 -9.49
C LEU A 152 -3.17 -14.04 -8.49
N ILE A 153 -3.73 -13.68 -7.33
CA ILE A 153 -3.03 -12.98 -6.25
C ILE A 153 -1.91 -13.86 -5.69
N ALA A 154 -2.08 -15.19 -5.61
CA ALA A 154 -1.07 -16.14 -5.17
C ALA A 154 0.20 -16.15 -6.04
N THR A 155 0.17 -15.57 -7.23
CA THR A 155 1.37 -15.42 -8.08
C THR A 155 2.37 -14.42 -7.49
N PHE A 156 1.91 -13.44 -6.70
CA PHE A 156 2.73 -12.37 -6.12
C PHE A 156 2.57 -12.20 -4.59
N ALA A 157 1.78 -13.06 -3.93
CA ALA A 157 1.54 -13.02 -2.49
C ALA A 157 1.61 -14.42 -1.87
N SER A 158 2.15 -14.53 -0.64
CA SER A 158 2.14 -15.77 0.17
C SER A 158 1.00 -15.79 1.19
N ASP A 159 0.51 -14.60 1.61
CA ASP A 159 -0.53 -14.46 2.60
C ASP A 159 -1.71 -13.70 1.99
N ILE A 160 -2.85 -14.37 1.86
CA ILE A 160 -4.04 -13.81 1.21
C ILE A 160 -5.21 -14.02 2.16
N THR A 161 -5.78 -12.92 2.64
CA THR A 161 -6.88 -12.94 3.60
C THR A 161 -8.14 -12.35 2.99
N HIS A 162 -9.26 -13.10 3.01
CA HIS A 162 -10.57 -12.53 2.75
C HIS A 162 -11.08 -11.81 3.99
N CYS A 163 -11.17 -10.49 3.91
CA CYS A 163 -11.52 -9.63 5.05
C CYS A 163 -13.04 -9.39 5.19
N GLY A 164 -13.84 -9.85 4.23
CA GLY A 164 -15.29 -9.62 4.17
C GLY A 164 -15.71 -8.81 2.94
N GLY A 165 -16.81 -8.06 3.03
CA GLY A 165 -17.37 -7.28 1.91
C GLY A 165 -16.47 -6.12 1.44
N ILE A 166 -16.93 -5.40 0.41
CA ILE A 166 -16.23 -4.26 -0.19
C ILE A 166 -15.77 -3.23 0.86
N GLY A 167 -14.53 -2.82 0.76
CA GLY A 167 -13.86 -1.83 1.62
C GLY A 167 -13.24 -2.42 2.89
N THR A 168 -13.47 -3.71 3.21
CA THR A 168 -12.89 -4.30 4.43
C THR A 168 -11.40 -4.59 4.31
N GLY A 169 -10.90 -4.87 3.11
CA GLY A 169 -9.46 -4.94 2.85
C GLY A 169 -8.79 -3.58 3.12
N GLN A 170 -9.40 -2.49 2.65
CA GLN A 170 -8.91 -1.12 2.95
C GLN A 170 -8.95 -0.81 4.44
N VAL A 171 -10.03 -1.20 5.16
CA VAL A 171 -10.10 -1.03 6.63
C VAL A 171 -8.90 -1.70 7.29
N VAL A 172 -8.64 -2.98 6.99
CA VAL A 172 -7.51 -3.72 7.58
C VAL A 172 -6.17 -3.06 7.23
N LYS A 173 -5.98 -2.67 5.95
CA LYS A 173 -4.74 -2.04 5.49
C LYS A 173 -4.48 -0.69 6.16
N ILE A 174 -5.49 0.16 6.23
CA ILE A 174 -5.41 1.50 6.85
C ILE A 174 -5.05 1.36 8.33
N LEU A 175 -5.73 0.47 9.06
CA LEU A 175 -5.46 0.23 10.48
C LEU A 175 -4.10 -0.44 10.71
N ASN A 176 -3.67 -1.35 9.83
CA ASN A 176 -2.31 -1.90 9.87
C ASN A 176 -1.25 -0.80 9.78
N ASN A 177 -1.40 0.14 8.84
CA ASN A 177 -0.44 1.23 8.67
C ASN A 177 -0.48 2.20 9.86
N MET A 178 -1.65 2.50 10.38
CA MET A 178 -1.81 3.30 11.60
C MET A 178 -1.07 2.68 12.79
N VAL A 179 -1.27 1.39 13.07
CA VAL A 179 -0.57 0.68 14.17
C VAL A 179 0.94 0.68 13.94
N LEU A 180 1.37 0.41 12.71
CA LEU A 180 2.80 0.41 12.35
C LEU A 180 3.45 1.78 12.63
N MET A 181 2.81 2.87 12.21
CA MET A 181 3.35 4.23 12.36
C MET A 181 3.42 4.65 13.83
N GLN A 182 2.39 4.36 14.62
CA GLN A 182 2.42 4.62 16.06
C GLN A 182 3.52 3.81 16.76
N THR A 183 3.73 2.57 16.37
CA THR A 183 4.82 1.74 16.91
C THR A 183 6.18 2.35 16.60
N VAL A 184 6.39 2.89 15.40
CA VAL A 184 7.66 3.53 15.03
C VAL A 184 7.88 4.86 15.78
N VAL A 185 6.82 5.62 16.06
CA VAL A 185 6.91 6.78 16.97
C VAL A 185 7.41 6.34 18.34
N ALA A 186 6.79 5.33 18.95
CA ALA A 186 7.22 4.80 20.26
C ALA A 186 8.67 4.28 20.25
N LEU A 187 9.10 3.64 19.17
CA LEU A 187 10.49 3.19 18.99
C LEU A 187 11.47 4.36 18.89
N GLY A 188 11.09 5.45 18.22
CA GLY A 188 11.89 6.67 18.13
C GLY A 188 12.08 7.35 19.49
N GLU A 189 10.97 7.48 20.23
CA GLU A 189 11.00 8.02 21.60
C GLU A 189 11.85 7.18 22.54
N ALA A 190 11.71 5.84 22.47
CA ALA A 190 12.53 4.92 23.28
C ALA A 190 14.02 5.02 22.92
N LEU A 191 14.36 5.05 21.63
CA LEU A 191 15.73 5.16 21.14
C LEU A 191 16.40 6.45 21.63
N GLU A 192 15.74 7.59 21.47
CA GLU A 192 16.29 8.88 21.87
C GLU A 192 16.39 8.99 23.40
N THR A 193 15.40 8.50 24.13
CA THR A 193 15.43 8.46 25.60
C THR A 193 16.61 7.61 26.10
N ALA A 194 16.82 6.43 25.51
CA ALA A 194 17.93 5.54 25.88
C ALA A 194 19.29 6.19 25.61
N LYS A 195 19.49 6.79 24.42
CA LYS A 195 20.72 7.52 24.09
C LYS A 195 21.04 8.61 25.10
N ARG A 196 20.05 9.43 25.47
CA ARG A 196 20.22 10.49 26.48
C ARG A 196 20.44 9.97 27.89
N ALA A 197 19.91 8.78 28.20
CA ALA A 197 20.18 8.09 29.47
C ALA A 197 21.52 7.34 29.51
N GLY A 198 22.33 7.40 28.43
CA GLY A 198 23.65 6.77 28.34
C GLY A 198 23.61 5.30 27.92
N LEU A 199 22.49 4.80 27.41
CA LEU A 199 22.38 3.45 26.87
C LEU A 199 22.57 3.46 25.35
N ASP A 200 23.37 2.52 24.86
CA ASP A 200 23.55 2.32 23.42
C ASP A 200 22.27 1.89 22.73
N GLY A 201 21.96 2.49 21.58
CA GLY A 201 20.71 2.24 20.85
C GLY A 201 20.62 0.84 20.26
N ASP A 202 21.75 0.24 19.84
CA ASP A 202 21.78 -1.13 19.32
C ASP A 202 21.48 -2.11 20.46
N MET A 203 22.12 -1.90 21.63
CA MET A 203 21.84 -2.69 22.84
C MET A 203 20.37 -2.61 23.23
N LEU A 204 19.76 -1.42 23.19
CA LEU A 204 18.34 -1.26 23.45
C LEU A 204 17.49 -2.13 22.51
N PHE A 205 17.63 -1.96 21.19
CA PHE A 205 16.78 -2.65 20.23
C PHE A 205 17.02 -4.15 20.18
N GLN A 206 18.26 -4.61 20.36
CA GLN A 206 18.59 -6.03 20.53
C GLN A 206 17.88 -6.65 21.74
N THR A 207 17.77 -5.89 22.82
CA THR A 207 17.09 -6.36 24.04
C THR A 207 15.56 -6.34 23.86
N LEU A 208 15.00 -5.28 23.31
CA LEU A 208 13.56 -5.20 23.02
C LEU A 208 13.09 -6.30 22.09
N SER A 209 13.91 -6.71 21.10
CA SER A 209 13.59 -7.79 20.18
C SER A 209 13.47 -9.19 20.81
N LYS A 210 13.91 -9.35 22.05
CA LYS A 210 13.81 -10.59 22.85
C LYS A 210 12.68 -10.53 23.87
N GLY A 211 12.01 -9.39 24.00
CA GLY A 211 10.96 -9.13 24.98
C GLY A 211 9.59 -8.89 24.34
N SER A 212 8.65 -8.44 25.18
CA SER A 212 7.26 -8.16 24.78
C SER A 212 7.10 -6.95 23.85
N ALA A 213 8.13 -6.12 23.68
CA ALA A 213 8.15 -5.00 22.74
C ALA A 213 8.63 -5.39 21.33
N ASP A 214 8.90 -6.67 21.07
CA ASP A 214 9.26 -7.13 19.72
C ASP A 214 8.13 -6.89 18.72
N SER A 215 8.51 -6.48 17.53
CA SER A 215 7.56 -6.21 16.45
C SER A 215 8.23 -6.21 15.09
N PHE A 216 7.42 -6.34 14.02
CA PHE A 216 7.89 -6.10 12.66
C PHE A 216 8.50 -4.68 12.51
N ALA A 217 7.89 -3.68 13.16
CA ALA A 217 8.37 -2.31 13.16
C ALA A 217 9.77 -2.18 13.75
N LEU A 218 10.01 -2.79 14.91
CA LEU A 218 11.33 -2.81 15.55
C LEU A 218 12.40 -3.40 14.63
N ARG A 219 12.14 -4.59 14.06
CA ARG A 219 13.12 -5.31 13.25
C ARG A 219 13.39 -4.68 11.89
N ASN A 220 12.39 -4.04 11.27
CA ASN A 220 12.52 -3.55 9.89
C ASN A 220 12.60 -2.03 9.79
N HIS A 221 12.07 -1.28 10.74
CA HIS A 221 12.15 0.18 10.75
C HIS A 221 13.13 0.67 11.82
N GLY A 222 13.04 0.15 13.04
CA GLY A 222 13.97 0.48 14.11
C GLY A 222 15.42 0.09 13.78
N MET A 223 15.68 -1.20 13.67
CA MET A 223 17.04 -1.73 13.48
C MET A 223 17.63 -1.40 12.10
N LYS A 224 16.83 -1.39 11.02
CA LYS A 224 17.35 -1.25 9.65
C LYS A 224 17.32 0.18 9.10
N ALA A 225 16.56 1.08 9.75
CA ALA A 225 16.47 2.46 9.28
C ALA A 225 16.85 3.48 10.36
N MET A 226 16.26 3.38 11.56
CA MET A 226 16.48 4.36 12.62
C MET A 226 17.88 4.26 13.25
N LEU A 227 18.36 3.04 13.58
CA LEU A 227 19.72 2.85 14.14
C LEU A 227 20.82 3.32 13.16
N PRO A 228 20.83 2.89 11.89
CA PRO A 228 21.86 3.34 10.95
C PRO A 228 21.56 4.72 10.35
N GLU A 229 20.48 5.39 10.75
CA GLU A 229 20.00 6.68 10.20
C GLU A 229 19.87 6.68 8.66
N SER A 230 19.42 5.55 8.11
CA SER A 230 19.30 5.33 6.67
C SER A 230 17.85 5.55 6.21
N PHE A 231 17.60 6.67 5.53
CA PHE A 231 16.27 7.06 5.08
C PHE A 231 16.27 7.37 3.57
N PRO A 232 16.48 6.35 2.70
CA PRO A 232 16.58 6.56 1.26
C PRO A 232 15.28 7.12 0.66
N GLU A 233 15.43 7.93 -0.39
CA GLU A 233 14.33 8.31 -1.27
C GLU A 233 13.85 7.13 -2.14
N ARG A 234 12.73 7.30 -2.85
CA ARG A 234 12.10 6.27 -3.70
C ARG A 234 11.71 4.99 -2.94
N SER A 235 11.39 5.15 -1.67
CA SER A 235 10.81 4.14 -0.79
C SER A 235 9.43 4.61 -0.32
N PHE A 236 8.88 4.00 0.72
CA PHE A 236 7.65 4.48 1.36
C PHE A 236 7.96 5.78 2.11
N SER A 237 7.69 6.93 1.48
CA SER A 237 8.09 8.26 1.96
C SER A 237 7.23 8.78 3.11
N ALA A 238 7.70 9.83 3.82
CA ALA A 238 6.94 10.51 4.86
C ALA A 238 5.63 11.11 4.32
N ASN A 239 5.65 11.69 3.10
CA ASN A 239 4.45 12.16 2.41
C ASN A 239 3.42 11.04 2.22
N TYR A 240 3.89 9.85 1.81
CA TYR A 240 3.03 8.69 1.59
C TYR A 240 2.47 8.12 2.90
N ALA A 241 3.30 8.07 3.94
CA ALA A 241 2.90 7.63 5.27
C ALA A 241 1.82 8.55 5.85
N ARG A 242 2.01 9.88 5.76
CA ARG A 242 1.02 10.85 6.23
C ARG A 242 -0.31 10.75 5.49
N LYS A 243 -0.29 10.53 4.18
CA LYS A 243 -1.50 10.24 3.40
C LYS A 243 -2.23 9.00 3.94
N ASP A 244 -1.53 7.90 4.21
CA ASP A 244 -2.17 6.70 4.77
C ASP A 244 -2.68 6.92 6.20
N MET A 245 -2.00 7.76 7.00
CA MET A 245 -2.46 8.16 8.33
C MET A 245 -3.74 9.00 8.25
N SER A 246 -3.84 9.93 7.30
CA SER A 246 -5.07 10.71 7.12
C SER A 246 -6.28 9.81 6.82
N TYR A 247 -6.10 8.74 6.06
CA TYR A 247 -7.18 7.77 5.82
C TYR A 247 -7.63 7.05 7.09
N ALA A 248 -6.70 6.81 8.05
CA ALA A 248 -7.07 6.22 9.35
C ALA A 248 -7.87 7.21 10.21
N LEU A 249 -7.48 8.47 10.22
CA LEU A 249 -8.19 9.54 10.93
C LEU A 249 -9.59 9.76 10.35
N ASP A 250 -9.72 9.80 9.02
CA ASP A 250 -11.00 9.93 8.32
C ASP A 250 -11.92 8.73 8.61
N LEU A 251 -11.38 7.51 8.56
CA LEU A 251 -12.13 6.29 8.89
C LEU A 251 -12.63 6.34 10.34
N ALA A 252 -11.78 6.69 11.29
CA ALA A 252 -12.14 6.78 12.71
C ALA A 252 -13.21 7.85 12.94
N HIS A 253 -13.08 9.02 12.30
CA HIS A 253 -14.07 10.08 12.35
C HIS A 253 -15.43 9.59 11.84
N SER A 254 -15.45 8.85 10.73
CA SER A 254 -16.70 8.32 10.13
C SER A 254 -17.46 7.34 11.03
N VAL A 255 -16.76 6.72 11.99
CA VAL A 255 -17.36 5.78 12.98
C VAL A 255 -17.42 6.37 14.40
N GLY A 256 -17.13 7.65 14.57
CA GLY A 256 -17.25 8.39 15.84
C GLY A 256 -16.15 8.08 16.86
N ILE A 257 -14.96 7.66 16.44
CA ILE A 257 -13.83 7.36 17.33
C ILE A 257 -12.74 8.42 17.18
N LYS A 258 -12.18 8.88 18.30
CA LYS A 258 -11.00 9.74 18.33
C LYS A 258 -9.73 8.93 18.54
N LEU A 259 -8.77 9.03 17.61
CA LEU A 259 -7.50 8.30 17.62
C LEU A 259 -6.34 9.18 18.09
N GLN A 260 -6.19 9.36 19.41
CA GLN A 260 -5.17 10.26 19.99
C GLN A 260 -3.73 9.91 19.55
N GLY A 261 -3.37 8.62 19.55
CA GLY A 261 -2.03 8.17 19.12
C GLY A 261 -1.79 8.39 17.61
N ALA A 262 -2.83 8.24 16.78
CA ALA A 262 -2.74 8.51 15.35
C ALA A 262 -2.61 10.01 15.04
N GLU A 263 -3.34 10.87 15.79
CA GLU A 263 -3.20 12.32 15.71
C GLU A 263 -1.77 12.77 16.04
N LEU A 264 -1.16 12.18 17.09
CA LEU A 264 0.24 12.44 17.44
C LEU A 264 1.20 11.99 16.32
N ALA A 265 1.00 10.79 15.78
CA ALA A 265 1.85 10.28 14.70
C ALA A 265 1.70 11.11 13.41
N ASP A 266 0.49 11.57 13.06
CA ASP A 266 0.26 12.49 11.93
C ASP A 266 0.98 13.82 12.12
N LYS A 267 0.93 14.39 13.34
CA LYS A 267 1.65 15.61 13.68
C LYS A 267 3.17 15.46 13.46
N ILE A 268 3.77 14.38 13.99
CA ILE A 268 5.21 14.13 13.86
C ILE A 268 5.61 13.91 12.40
N LEU A 269 4.78 13.22 11.60
CA LEU A 269 4.97 13.08 10.15
C LEU A 269 4.90 14.46 9.45
N GLY A 270 3.96 15.31 9.85
CA GLY A 270 3.86 16.69 9.36
C GLY A 270 5.11 17.50 9.64
N GLU A 271 5.61 17.47 10.86
CA GLU A 271 6.86 18.14 11.26
C GLU A 271 8.07 17.63 10.45
N ALA A 272 8.15 16.33 10.16
CA ALA A 272 9.20 15.78 9.31
C ALA A 272 9.11 16.30 7.87
N ILE A 273 7.92 16.45 7.32
CA ILE A 273 7.70 16.99 5.97
C ILE A 273 8.08 18.48 5.93
N GLU A 274 7.66 19.27 6.92
CA GLU A 274 8.00 20.69 7.06
C GLU A 274 9.53 20.91 7.21
N ALA A 275 10.22 19.96 7.84
CA ALA A 275 11.69 19.95 7.94
C ALA A 275 12.40 19.53 6.63
N GLY A 276 11.68 19.30 5.54
CA GLY A 276 12.25 18.94 4.22
C GLY A 276 12.49 17.44 4.02
N HIS A 277 11.95 16.58 4.87
CA HIS A 277 12.13 15.11 4.80
C HIS A 277 10.98 14.38 4.10
N GLY A 278 10.09 15.10 3.40
CA GLY A 278 8.85 14.54 2.83
C GLY A 278 9.04 13.35 1.89
N ASP A 279 10.11 13.34 1.08
CA ASP A 279 10.39 12.28 0.10
C ASP A 279 11.30 11.17 0.63
N GLN A 280 11.87 11.35 1.83
CA GLN A 280 12.68 10.34 2.49
C GLN A 280 11.83 9.22 3.07
N TYR A 281 12.45 8.05 3.28
CA TYR A 281 11.81 6.91 3.94
C TYR A 281 11.23 7.32 5.29
N TRP A 282 9.96 7.08 5.51
CA TRP A 282 9.16 7.67 6.57
C TRP A 282 9.66 7.47 8.02
N PRO A 283 10.46 6.43 8.41
CA PRO A 283 11.07 6.38 9.74
C PRO A 283 12.04 7.54 10.02
N VAL A 284 12.29 8.42 9.06
CA VAL A 284 13.00 9.71 9.24
C VAL A 284 12.37 10.59 10.33
N ILE A 285 11.12 10.32 10.73
CA ILE A 285 10.49 10.94 11.91
C ILE A 285 11.36 10.82 13.18
N ALA A 286 12.25 9.85 13.26
CA ALA A 286 13.24 9.72 14.33
C ALA A 286 14.09 11.00 14.51
N ARG A 287 14.39 11.73 13.42
CA ARG A 287 15.13 13.02 13.46
C ARG A 287 14.33 14.12 14.15
N VAL A 288 13.02 14.17 13.90
CA VAL A 288 12.12 15.12 14.56
C VAL A 288 12.05 14.83 16.05
N ILE A 289 11.88 13.55 16.40
CA ILE A 289 11.83 13.12 17.80
C ILE A 289 13.15 13.46 18.51
N ALA A 290 14.30 13.20 17.87
CA ALA A 290 15.62 13.50 18.42
C ALA A 290 15.87 15.01 18.62
N SER A 291 15.27 15.87 17.80
CA SER A 291 15.37 17.33 17.90
C SER A 291 14.46 17.91 18.97
N SER A 292 13.42 17.18 19.41
CA SER A 292 12.47 17.66 20.42
C SER A 292 13.15 17.77 21.80
N ARG A 293 12.94 18.93 22.48
CA ARG A 293 13.45 19.20 23.82
C ARG A 293 12.31 19.56 24.75
N THR A 294 12.38 19.13 26.00
CA THR A 294 11.52 19.65 27.05
C THR A 294 11.82 21.13 27.26
N SER A 295 10.79 21.96 27.28
CA SER A 295 10.94 23.38 27.65
C SER A 295 11.49 23.47 29.08
N GLY A 296 12.78 23.78 29.22
CA GLY A 296 13.38 23.96 30.54
C GLY A 296 14.52 23.03 30.95
N ALA A 297 15.17 22.34 29.99
CA ALA A 297 16.44 21.65 30.23
C ALA A 297 17.62 22.40 29.63
#